data_a47d814a6d734e97abf2c71c30eb8c28
#
_entry.id   a47d814a6d734e97abf2c71c30eb8c28
#
_cell.length_a   1.000
_cell.length_b   1.000
_cell.length_c   1.000
_cell.angle_alpha   90.00
_cell.angle_beta   90.00
_cell.angle_gamma   90.00
#
_symmetry.space_group_name_H-M   'P 1'
#
loop_
_entity.id
_entity.type
_entity.pdbx_description
1 polymer ?
#
loop_
_entity_poly.entity_id
_entity_poly.type
_entity_poly.pdbx_seq_one_letter_code
_entity_poly.pdbx_strand_id
1 'polypeptide(L)'
;MKELKKLALILRSLGITAKVVSEEITYKGVHEYDNIFCECSKGMVHFDVWHDDEDFELHFTFKDTLVYDTLYLDSMLQVVSEITSTISKFEG
;
A
#
# COMPACT_ATOMS: atom_id res chain seq x y z
N MET A 1 7.03 7.78 6.52
CA MET A 1 6.84 6.60 7.38
C MET A 1 5.72 6.75 8.40
N LYS A 2 5.61 7.91 9.04
CA LYS A 2 4.56 8.19 10.03
C LYS A 2 3.15 7.98 9.47
N GLU A 3 2.90 8.48 8.26
CA GLU A 3 1.59 8.34 7.60
C GLU A 3 1.29 6.89 7.24
N LEU A 4 2.31 6.13 6.80
CA LEU A 4 2.12 4.72 6.47
C LEU A 4 1.85 3.88 7.72
N LYS A 5 2.44 4.22 8.85
CA LYS A 5 2.17 3.53 10.13
C LYS A 5 0.73 3.76 10.58
N LYS A 6 0.23 4.99 10.45
CA LYS A 6 -1.17 5.31 10.74
C LYS A 6 -2.11 4.54 9.83
N LEU A 7 -1.80 4.51 8.54
CA LEU A 7 -2.59 3.78 7.56
C LEU A 7 -2.64 2.29 7.90
N ALA A 8 -1.51 1.69 8.25
CA ALA A 8 -1.46 0.27 8.62
C ALA A 8 -2.35 -0.03 9.81
N LEU A 9 -2.37 0.84 10.82
CA LEU A 9 -3.24 0.66 11.99
C LEU A 9 -4.72 0.71 11.60
N ILE A 10 -5.09 1.65 10.76
CA ILE A 10 -6.47 1.78 10.28
C ILE A 10 -6.88 0.51 9.51
N LEU A 11 -6.03 0.06 8.59
CA LEU A 11 -6.33 -1.12 7.78
C LEU A 11 -6.46 -2.38 8.62
N ARG A 12 -5.58 -2.56 9.62
CA ARG A 12 -5.68 -3.69 10.54
C ARG A 12 -6.99 -3.68 11.31
N SER A 13 -7.46 -2.50 11.71
CA SER A 13 -8.73 -2.37 12.41
C SER A 13 -9.93 -2.78 11.55
N LEU A 14 -9.75 -2.77 10.23
CA LEU A 14 -10.76 -3.20 9.26
C LEU A 14 -10.62 -4.66 8.84
N GLY A 15 -9.72 -5.40 9.48
CA GLY A 15 -9.50 -6.81 9.18
C GLY A 15 -8.58 -7.05 7.98
N ILE A 16 -7.83 -6.04 7.58
CA ILE A 16 -6.89 -6.13 6.46
C ILE A 16 -5.48 -6.33 7.02
N THR A 17 -4.75 -7.31 6.49
CA THR A 17 -3.35 -7.50 6.85
C THR A 17 -2.54 -6.34 6.29
N ALA A 18 -1.78 -5.66 7.14
CA ALA A 18 -0.99 -4.51 6.73
C ALA A 18 0.26 -4.38 7.59
N LYS A 19 1.40 -4.11 6.95
CA LYS A 19 2.66 -3.86 7.65
C LYS A 19 3.50 -2.87 6.85
N VAL A 20 4.29 -2.06 7.56
CA VAL A 20 5.24 -1.16 6.92
C VAL A 20 6.54 -1.92 6.68
N VAL A 21 7.02 -1.89 5.45
CA VAL A 21 8.23 -2.59 5.01
C VAL A 21 9.26 -1.55 4.55
N SER A 22 10.50 -1.77 4.92
CA SER A 22 11.62 -0.95 4.45
C SER A 22 12.62 -1.86 3.76
N GLU A 23 12.90 -1.57 2.50
CA GLU A 23 13.91 -2.27 1.70
C GLU A 23 15.08 -1.35 1.42
N GLU A 24 16.28 -1.82 1.75
CA GLU A 24 17.48 -1.06 1.44
C GLU A 24 17.82 -1.23 -0.03
N ILE A 25 17.90 -0.12 -0.76
CA ILE A 25 18.28 -0.12 -2.17
C ILE A 25 19.74 0.33 -2.27
N THR A 26 20.56 -0.54 -2.85
CA THR A 26 22.00 -0.27 -3.00
C THR A 26 22.38 -0.23 -4.48
N TYR A 27 23.44 0.51 -4.77
CA TYR A 27 24.05 0.56 -6.09
C TYR A 27 25.54 0.40 -5.92
N LYS A 28 26.12 -0.61 -6.56
CA LYS A 28 27.55 -0.94 -6.47
C LYS A 28 28.02 -1.11 -5.02
N GLY A 29 27.16 -1.72 -4.18
CA GLY A 29 27.47 -1.96 -2.77
C GLY A 29 27.34 -0.76 -1.85
N VAL A 30 26.88 0.38 -2.36
CA VAL A 30 26.68 1.60 -1.58
C VAL A 30 25.18 1.85 -1.43
N HIS A 31 24.75 2.14 -0.21
CA HIS A 31 23.36 2.46 0.08
C HIS A 31 22.95 3.74 -0.66
N GLU A 32 21.87 3.70 -1.40
CA GLU A 32 21.29 4.87 -2.07
C GLU A 32 20.09 5.43 -1.33
N TYR A 33 19.10 4.59 -1.04
CA TYR A 33 17.90 5.01 -0.32
C TYR A 33 17.17 3.79 0.24
N ASP A 34 16.21 4.05 1.11
CA ASP A 34 15.30 3.01 1.61
C ASP A 34 13.98 3.14 0.88
N ASN A 35 13.51 2.01 0.32
CA ASN A 35 12.20 1.95 -0.29
C ASN A 35 11.20 1.53 0.81
N ILE A 36 10.36 2.46 1.23
CA ILE A 36 9.45 2.25 2.36
C ILE A 36 8.01 2.28 1.86
N PHE A 37 7.26 1.23 2.17
CA PHE A 37 5.88 1.11 1.73
C PHE A 37 5.07 0.28 2.72
N CYS A 38 3.74 0.36 2.62
CA CYS A 38 2.83 -0.47 3.40
C CYS A 38 2.39 -1.65 2.52
N GLU A 39 2.76 -2.86 2.94
CA GLU A 39 2.40 -4.09 2.23
C GLU A 39 1.13 -4.65 2.86
N CYS A 40 0.09 -4.84 2.04
CA CYS A 40 -1.24 -5.18 2.52
C CYS A 40 -1.85 -6.32 1.73
N SER A 41 -2.74 -7.06 2.40
CA SER A 41 -3.49 -8.12 1.72
C SER A 41 -4.79 -8.43 2.43
N LYS A 42 -5.77 -8.88 1.65
CA LYS A 42 -6.99 -9.51 2.18
C LYS A 42 -7.49 -10.53 1.17
N GLY A 43 -7.51 -11.80 1.59
CA GLY A 43 -7.82 -12.89 0.69
C GLY A 43 -6.80 -12.98 -0.42
N MET A 44 -7.26 -12.93 -1.66
CA MET A 44 -6.39 -12.98 -2.85
C MET A 44 -6.01 -11.60 -3.38
N VAL A 45 -6.49 -10.55 -2.74
CA VAL A 45 -6.17 -9.18 -3.14
C VAL A 45 -4.93 -8.73 -2.36
N HIS A 46 -3.90 -8.32 -3.09
CA HIS A 46 -2.68 -7.76 -2.52
C HIS A 46 -2.54 -6.34 -3.01
N PHE A 47 -2.06 -5.46 -2.16
CA PHE A 47 -1.82 -4.08 -2.56
C PHE A 47 -0.70 -3.48 -1.73
N ASP A 48 -0.01 -2.53 -2.34
CA ASP A 48 1.07 -1.80 -1.70
C ASP A 48 0.76 -0.31 -1.77
N VAL A 49 1.11 0.40 -0.70
CA VAL A 49 0.88 1.84 -0.62
C VAL A 49 2.20 2.53 -0.30
N TRP A 50 2.57 3.48 -1.14
CA TRP A 50 3.70 4.37 -0.89
C TRP A 50 3.17 5.74 -0.52
N HIS A 51 3.94 6.48 0.23
CA HIS A 51 3.64 7.86 0.58
C HIS A 51 4.89 8.71 0.33
N ASP A 52 4.77 9.69 -0.55
CA ASP A 52 5.79 10.70 -0.75
C ASP A 52 5.40 11.98 0.02
N ASP A 53 5.94 13.13 -0.35
CA ASP A 53 5.73 14.37 0.39
C ASP A 53 4.26 14.79 0.47
N GLU A 54 3.45 14.49 -0.53
CA GLU A 54 2.08 14.99 -0.61
C GLU A 54 1.04 13.93 -0.93
N ASP A 55 1.41 12.91 -1.72
CA ASP A 55 0.46 11.96 -2.27
C ASP A 55 0.70 10.54 -1.79
N PHE A 56 -0.36 9.75 -1.82
CA PHE A 56 -0.28 8.30 -1.66
C PHE A 56 -0.33 7.66 -3.04
N GLU A 57 0.52 6.67 -3.26
CA GLU A 57 0.58 5.90 -4.49
C GLU A 57 0.12 4.48 -4.17
N LEU A 58 -0.90 4.01 -4.86
CA LEU A 58 -1.56 2.74 -4.56
C LEU A 58 -1.47 1.79 -5.74
N HIS A 59 -0.97 0.56 -5.48
CA HIS A 59 -0.84 -0.50 -6.47
C HIS A 59 -1.59 -1.74 -6.00
N PHE A 60 -2.49 -2.25 -6.83
CA PHE A 60 -3.23 -3.49 -6.54
C PHE A 60 -2.78 -4.63 -7.42
N THR A 61 -2.76 -5.85 -6.84
CA THR A 61 -2.62 -7.08 -7.60
C THR A 61 -3.70 -8.07 -7.14
N PHE A 62 -4.12 -8.92 -8.06
CA PHE A 62 -5.05 -9.99 -7.77
C PHE A 62 -4.52 -11.26 -8.44
N LYS A 63 -4.20 -12.27 -7.63
CA LYS A 63 -3.54 -13.49 -8.11
C LYS A 63 -2.29 -13.18 -8.92
N ASP A 64 -1.47 -12.26 -8.40
CA ASP A 64 -0.21 -11.81 -9.02
C ASP A 64 -0.38 -11.06 -10.35
N THR A 65 -1.60 -10.68 -10.70
CA THR A 65 -1.86 -9.87 -11.88
C THR A 65 -2.20 -8.45 -11.45
N LEU A 66 -1.54 -7.47 -12.04
CA LEU A 66 -1.82 -6.07 -11.77
C LEU A 66 -3.27 -5.75 -12.18
N VAL A 67 -4.07 -5.30 -11.23
CA VAL A 67 -5.49 -5.00 -11.44
C VAL A 67 -5.69 -3.55 -11.84
N TYR A 68 -4.88 -2.67 -11.28
CA TYR A 68 -4.92 -1.25 -11.55
C TYR A 68 -3.56 -0.76 -11.97
N ASP A 69 -3.56 0.28 -12.77
CA ASP A 69 -2.41 1.14 -12.88
C ASP A 69 -2.26 1.92 -11.55
N THR A 70 -1.14 2.59 -11.41
CA THR A 70 -0.88 3.39 -10.22
C THR A 70 -1.94 4.47 -10.02
N LEU A 71 -2.50 4.52 -8.82
CA LEU A 71 -3.43 5.57 -8.41
C LEU A 71 -2.71 6.54 -7.49
N TYR A 72 -2.92 7.82 -7.71
CA TYR A 72 -2.37 8.89 -6.86
C TYR A 72 -3.53 9.52 -6.08
N LEU A 73 -3.45 9.47 -4.76
CA LEU A 73 -4.52 9.90 -3.87
C LEU A 73 -4.02 10.95 -2.89
N ASP A 74 -4.83 11.95 -2.62
CA ASP A 74 -4.41 13.13 -1.83
C ASP A 74 -4.44 12.90 -0.33
N SER A 75 -5.22 11.94 0.14
CA SER A 75 -5.42 11.78 1.57
C SER A 75 -5.54 10.32 1.97
N MET A 76 -5.26 10.07 3.24
CA MET A 76 -5.40 8.75 3.83
C MET A 76 -6.85 8.25 3.76
N LEU A 77 -7.82 9.14 3.91
CA LEU A 77 -9.23 8.79 3.82
C LEU A 77 -9.57 8.26 2.42
N GLN A 78 -9.05 8.89 1.37
CA GLN A 78 -9.25 8.43 0.00
C GLN A 78 -8.60 7.06 -0.22
N VAL A 79 -7.41 6.83 0.34
CA VAL A 79 -6.72 5.55 0.25
C VAL A 79 -7.56 4.45 0.88
N VAL A 80 -8.03 4.65 2.10
CA VAL A 80 -8.86 3.66 2.80
C VAL A 80 -10.15 3.39 2.03
N SER A 81 -10.79 4.42 1.53
CA SER A 81 -12.03 4.30 0.74
C SER A 81 -11.80 3.48 -0.53
N GLU A 82 -10.72 3.76 -1.26
CA GLU A 82 -10.40 3.04 -2.49
C GLU A 82 -10.07 1.57 -2.21
N ILE A 83 -9.30 1.31 -1.16
CA ILE A 83 -8.95 -0.05 -0.76
C ILE A 83 -10.18 -0.86 -0.40
N THR A 84 -11.05 -0.32 0.46
CA THR A 84 -12.26 -1.03 0.90
C THR A 84 -13.22 -1.28 -0.26
N SER A 85 -13.36 -0.32 -1.13
CA SER A 85 -14.20 -0.44 -2.34
C SER A 85 -13.68 -1.53 -3.26
N THR A 86 -12.36 -1.58 -3.48
CA THR A 86 -11.75 -2.57 -4.36
C THR A 86 -11.86 -3.99 -3.79
N ILE A 87 -11.59 -4.15 -2.51
CA ILE A 87 -11.73 -5.44 -1.83
C ILE A 87 -13.16 -5.95 -1.97
N SER A 88 -14.12 -5.06 -1.75
CA SER A 88 -15.55 -5.39 -1.88
C SER A 88 -15.89 -5.92 -3.26
N LYS A 89 -15.31 -5.36 -4.32
CA LYS A 89 -15.52 -5.82 -5.70
C LYS A 89 -14.99 -7.25 -5.92
N PHE A 90 -13.86 -7.58 -5.31
CA PHE A 90 -13.23 -8.89 -5.51
C PHE A 90 -13.74 -9.97 -4.56
N GLU A 91 -14.34 -9.59 -3.46
CA GLU A 91 -14.93 -10.55 -2.52
C GLU A 91 -16.39 -10.85 -2.83
N GLY A 92 -17.00 -9.96 -3.54
CA GLY A 92 -18.38 -10.04 -3.62
C GLY A 92 -19.21 -10.08 -4.69
#